data_d5f11593f0b45b4db714a405c42a6b94
#
_entry.id   d5f11593f0b45b4db714a405c42a6b94
#
_cell.length_a   1.000
_cell.length_b   1.000
_cell.length_c   1.000
_cell.angle_alpha   90.00
_cell.angle_beta   90.00
_cell.angle_gamma   90.00
#
_symmetry.space_group_name_H-M   'P 1'
#
loop_
_entity.id
_entity.type
_entity.pdbx_description
1 polymer ?
#
loop_
_entity_poly.entity_id
_entity_poly.type
_entity_poly.pdbx_seq_one_letter_code
_entity_poly.pdbx_strand_id
1 'polypeptide(L)'
;PAGVDVSQLILDRRAEHPNKIAGVIFRFHAQTRQFERFLKFLARYQSLWDRPLVRRLLDHLTKPFMRGLAETARFSPQLVMPRLARRHLRDRYLELIPQVGQEARSPVAYFHGCAANYFDDGVGDAVIAVLRKHGLEPDLPMQRCSGTPIETYGHRTLAKEGARVNLASMAGYDKVVTGCASCTLMLKDYPTLFAGEPEQAAAQALAKRVTHISEFVSQSPVKPAMASQQATKCKVAYHSSCHLRAAGVTKEPRAILADLPGFEYVEMPDADRCAGGAGTYLVKDFETSQRIVERKRRAVEQSGAEVVATSCPACMIQLRTGLHGAAEVKHVAQLIQEAYEAADRQTR
;
A
#
# COMPACT_ATOMS: atom_id res chain seq x y z
N PRO A 1 -11.09 23.80 19.25
CA PRO A 1 -11.37 23.04 18.05
C PRO A 1 -12.61 22.21 18.29
N ALA A 2 -13.65 22.47 17.50
CA ALA A 2 -15.04 22.10 17.77
C ALA A 2 -15.41 20.63 17.43
N GLY A 3 -14.52 19.65 17.53
CA GLY A 3 -14.86 18.24 17.27
C GLY A 3 -15.32 17.96 15.83
N VAL A 4 -15.05 18.85 14.88
CA VAL A 4 -15.43 18.66 13.47
C VAL A 4 -14.45 17.71 12.80
N ASP A 5 -14.95 16.56 12.28
CA ASP A 5 -14.16 15.69 11.40
C ASP A 5 -14.06 16.30 10.00
N VAL A 6 -12.99 17.05 9.79
CA VAL A 6 -12.71 17.70 8.51
C VAL A 6 -12.53 16.67 7.39
N SER A 7 -11.99 15.50 7.69
CA SER A 7 -11.79 14.44 6.69
C SER A 7 -13.11 13.90 6.17
N GLN A 8 -14.05 13.63 7.09
CA GLN A 8 -15.39 13.15 6.73
C GLN A 8 -16.16 14.24 5.95
N LEU A 9 -16.09 15.51 6.39
CA LEU A 9 -16.72 16.62 5.69
C LEU A 9 -16.23 16.75 4.23
N ILE A 10 -14.93 16.59 4.01
CA ILE A 10 -14.35 16.61 2.65
C ILE A 10 -14.85 15.42 1.82
N LEU A 11 -14.93 14.23 2.41
CA LEU A 11 -15.42 13.03 1.71
C LEU A 11 -16.91 13.17 1.34
N ASP A 12 -17.72 13.73 2.23
CA ASP A 12 -19.14 13.99 1.99
C ASP A 12 -19.32 15.01 0.86
N ARG A 13 -18.57 16.11 0.89
CA ARG A 13 -18.63 17.12 -0.19
C ARG A 13 -18.17 16.55 -1.54
N ARG A 14 -17.18 15.65 -1.55
CA ARG A 14 -16.74 14.97 -2.77
C ARG A 14 -17.78 13.98 -3.27
N ALA A 15 -18.51 13.30 -2.38
CA ALA A 15 -19.59 12.39 -2.74
C ALA A 15 -20.79 13.12 -3.39
N GLU A 16 -21.05 14.36 -3.00
CA GLU A 16 -22.05 15.21 -3.69
C GLU A 16 -21.61 15.60 -5.11
N HIS A 17 -20.30 15.74 -5.34
CA HIS A 17 -19.72 16.16 -6.62
C HIS A 17 -18.62 15.21 -7.09
N PRO A 18 -18.98 13.96 -7.48
CA PRO A 18 -17.99 12.94 -7.86
C PRO A 18 -17.26 13.32 -9.15
N ASN A 19 -15.96 13.06 -9.21
CA ASN A 19 -15.16 13.30 -10.41
C ASN A 19 -15.52 12.29 -11.51
N LYS A 20 -16.09 12.77 -12.61
CA LYS A 20 -16.63 11.93 -13.71
C LYS A 20 -15.55 11.06 -14.37
N ILE A 21 -14.35 11.61 -14.61
CA ILE A 21 -13.24 10.88 -15.25
C ILE A 21 -12.73 9.78 -14.34
N ALA A 22 -12.53 10.10 -13.05
CA ALA A 22 -12.17 9.09 -12.05
C ALA A 22 -13.23 7.97 -11.99
N GLY A 23 -14.53 8.32 -12.11
CA GLY A 23 -15.61 7.35 -12.16
C GLY A 23 -15.50 6.35 -13.30
N VAL A 24 -15.11 6.79 -14.49
CA VAL A 24 -14.87 5.88 -15.63
C VAL A 24 -13.71 4.93 -15.35
N ILE A 25 -12.60 5.46 -14.83
CA ILE A 25 -11.41 4.66 -14.46
C ILE A 25 -11.77 3.62 -13.40
N PHE A 26 -12.49 4.01 -12.34
CA PHE A 26 -12.84 3.09 -11.26
C PHE A 26 -13.89 2.05 -11.64
N ARG A 27 -14.84 2.39 -12.52
CA ARG A 27 -15.76 1.39 -13.11
C ARG A 27 -15.02 0.36 -13.94
N PHE A 28 -14.03 0.78 -14.73
CA PHE A 28 -13.16 -0.15 -15.46
C PHE A 28 -12.33 -1.01 -14.51
N HIS A 29 -11.76 -0.42 -13.45
CA HIS A 29 -11.07 -1.16 -12.40
C HIS A 29 -11.98 -2.19 -11.69
N ALA A 30 -13.26 -1.86 -11.49
CA ALA A 30 -14.24 -2.77 -10.92
C ALA A 30 -14.54 -3.99 -11.82
N GLN A 31 -14.32 -3.88 -13.13
CA GLN A 31 -14.40 -4.99 -14.10
C GLN A 31 -13.12 -5.84 -14.06
N THR A 32 -12.85 -6.47 -12.93
CA THR A 32 -11.57 -7.07 -12.55
C THR A 32 -10.87 -7.85 -13.67
N ARG A 33 -11.57 -8.76 -14.36
CA ARG A 33 -10.93 -9.58 -15.43
C ARG A 33 -10.44 -8.76 -16.61
N GLN A 34 -11.20 -7.74 -17.03
CA GLN A 34 -10.83 -6.88 -18.16
C GLN A 34 -9.68 -5.96 -17.74
N PHE A 35 -9.74 -5.40 -16.54
CA PHE A 35 -8.70 -4.56 -15.97
C PHE A 35 -7.38 -5.34 -15.80
N GLU A 36 -7.42 -6.55 -15.28
CA GLU A 36 -6.24 -7.42 -15.12
C GLU A 36 -5.60 -7.76 -16.48
N ARG A 37 -6.41 -8.09 -17.49
CA ARG A 37 -5.90 -8.33 -18.86
C ARG A 37 -5.23 -7.08 -19.43
N PHE A 38 -5.82 -5.92 -19.22
CA PHE A 38 -5.27 -4.64 -19.64
C PHE A 38 -3.94 -4.35 -18.93
N LEU A 39 -3.85 -4.56 -17.62
CA LEU A 39 -2.60 -4.37 -16.87
C LEU A 39 -1.51 -5.35 -17.32
N LYS A 40 -1.82 -6.63 -17.56
CA LYS A 40 -0.87 -7.61 -18.10
C LYS A 40 -0.38 -7.22 -19.49
N PHE A 41 -1.26 -6.66 -20.33
CA PHE A 41 -0.86 -6.11 -21.64
C PHE A 41 0.10 -4.93 -21.45
N LEU A 42 -0.22 -3.97 -20.60
CA LEU A 42 0.67 -2.84 -20.30
C LEU A 42 2.02 -3.31 -19.72
N ALA A 43 2.02 -4.28 -18.80
CA ALA A 43 3.23 -4.84 -18.20
C ALA A 43 4.17 -5.46 -19.26
N ARG A 44 3.61 -6.07 -20.30
CA ARG A 44 4.40 -6.67 -21.40
C ARG A 44 5.20 -5.63 -22.18
N TYR A 45 4.66 -4.43 -22.32
CA TYR A 45 5.25 -3.34 -23.10
C TYR A 45 5.83 -2.21 -22.25
N GLN A 46 5.96 -2.41 -20.92
CA GLN A 46 6.38 -1.35 -20.01
C GLN A 46 7.77 -0.80 -20.35
N SER A 47 8.71 -1.62 -20.77
CA SER A 47 10.05 -1.16 -21.21
C SER A 47 10.00 -0.17 -22.37
N LEU A 48 8.95 -0.19 -23.19
CA LEU A 48 8.71 0.78 -24.26
C LEU A 48 8.16 2.09 -23.68
N TRP A 49 7.18 2.00 -22.75
CA TRP A 49 6.59 3.17 -22.13
C TRP A 49 7.57 3.92 -21.23
N ASP A 50 8.56 3.23 -20.63
CA ASP A 50 9.56 3.82 -19.75
C ASP A 50 10.66 4.59 -20.50
N ARG A 51 10.70 4.53 -21.84
CA ARG A 51 11.65 5.32 -22.62
C ARG A 51 11.36 6.82 -22.48
N PRO A 52 12.36 7.68 -22.24
CA PRO A 52 12.15 9.10 -21.96
C PRO A 52 11.36 9.84 -23.04
N LEU A 53 11.60 9.54 -24.31
CA LEU A 53 10.86 10.15 -25.45
C LEU A 53 9.39 9.73 -25.45
N VAL A 54 9.11 8.44 -25.21
CA VAL A 54 7.74 7.91 -25.17
C VAL A 54 6.99 8.51 -23.99
N ARG A 55 7.63 8.64 -22.82
CA ARG A 55 7.02 9.28 -21.63
C ARG A 55 6.65 10.75 -21.90
N ARG A 56 7.52 11.52 -22.56
CA ARG A 56 7.22 12.90 -22.94
C ARG A 56 6.04 12.98 -23.92
N LEU A 57 6.00 12.09 -24.91
CA LEU A 57 4.90 12.00 -25.86
C LEU A 57 3.58 11.65 -25.15
N LEU A 58 3.61 10.65 -24.24
CA LEU A 58 2.45 10.27 -23.46
C LEU A 58 1.96 11.41 -22.55
N ASP A 59 2.87 12.14 -21.86
CA ASP A 59 2.49 13.33 -21.07
C ASP A 59 1.75 14.34 -21.97
N HIS A 60 2.27 14.61 -23.15
CA HIS A 60 1.63 15.54 -24.10
C HIS A 60 0.25 15.06 -24.58
N LEU A 61 0.15 13.80 -25.02
CA LEU A 61 -1.09 13.23 -25.55
C LEU A 61 -2.18 13.03 -24.48
N THR A 62 -1.79 12.69 -23.25
CA THR A 62 -2.76 12.45 -22.16
C THR A 62 -3.18 13.72 -21.44
N LYS A 63 -2.49 14.83 -21.63
CA LYS A 63 -2.74 16.10 -20.94
C LYS A 63 -4.19 16.57 -20.99
N PRO A 64 -4.92 16.57 -22.14
CA PRO A 64 -6.32 16.97 -22.16
C PRO A 64 -7.22 16.11 -21.28
N PHE A 65 -6.98 14.79 -21.29
CA PHE A 65 -7.70 13.83 -20.45
C PHE A 65 -7.36 14.01 -18.96
N MET A 66 -6.08 14.19 -18.64
CA MET A 66 -5.61 14.37 -17.26
C MET A 66 -6.17 15.65 -16.64
N ARG A 67 -6.32 16.73 -17.39
CA ARG A 67 -6.97 17.97 -16.93
C ARG A 67 -8.40 17.77 -16.46
N GLY A 68 -9.10 16.76 -16.91
CA GLY A 68 -10.40 16.39 -16.36
C GLY A 68 -10.37 15.78 -14.95
N LEU A 69 -9.20 15.33 -14.46
CA LEU A 69 -9.01 14.92 -13.07
C LEU A 69 -8.73 16.11 -12.15
N ALA A 70 -7.93 17.05 -12.61
CA ALA A 70 -7.64 18.35 -12.00
C ALA A 70 -6.97 19.24 -13.04
N GLU A 71 -7.13 20.57 -12.93
CA GLU A 71 -6.59 21.54 -13.87
C GLU A 71 -5.07 21.38 -14.12
N THR A 72 -4.32 21.10 -13.06
CA THR A 72 -2.86 20.90 -13.05
C THR A 72 -2.45 19.44 -13.28
N ALA A 73 -3.41 18.51 -13.43
CA ALA A 73 -3.08 17.09 -13.54
C ALA A 73 -2.32 16.76 -14.82
N ARG A 74 -1.24 15.98 -14.66
CA ARG A 74 -0.38 15.52 -15.75
C ARG A 74 0.34 14.22 -15.37
N PHE A 75 0.72 13.47 -16.37
CA PHE A 75 1.54 12.27 -16.20
C PHE A 75 3.02 12.64 -16.37
N SER A 76 3.60 13.26 -15.34
CA SER A 76 4.96 13.77 -15.42
C SER A 76 5.97 12.69 -15.84
N PRO A 77 6.87 12.97 -16.82
CA PRO A 77 7.96 12.06 -17.17
C PRO A 77 8.93 11.76 -16.01
N GLN A 78 8.97 12.62 -14.98
CA GLN A 78 9.80 12.44 -13.80
C GLN A 78 9.18 11.49 -12.76
N LEU A 79 7.89 11.16 -12.89
CA LEU A 79 7.21 10.24 -11.99
C LEU A 79 7.81 8.82 -12.11
N VAL A 80 8.33 8.29 -11.02
CA VAL A 80 8.83 6.90 -10.98
C VAL A 80 7.64 5.96 -10.78
N MET A 81 7.17 5.39 -11.89
CA MET A 81 6.10 4.40 -11.83
C MET A 81 6.63 3.03 -11.39
N PRO A 82 5.91 2.31 -10.52
CA PRO A 82 6.27 0.95 -10.19
C PRO A 82 6.14 0.06 -11.45
N ARG A 83 6.96 -0.98 -11.50
CA ARG A 83 6.79 -2.00 -12.54
C ARG A 83 5.46 -2.72 -12.34
N LEU A 84 4.72 -2.90 -13.44
CA LEU A 84 3.53 -3.73 -13.45
C LEU A 84 3.92 -5.21 -13.51
N ALA A 85 3.29 -6.02 -12.69
CA ALA A 85 3.51 -7.45 -12.66
C ALA A 85 2.96 -8.12 -13.93
N ARG A 86 3.80 -8.88 -14.64
CA ARG A 86 3.35 -9.73 -15.77
C ARG A 86 2.51 -10.91 -15.29
N ARG A 87 2.82 -11.44 -14.11
CA ARG A 87 2.02 -12.40 -13.35
C ARG A 87 1.62 -11.73 -12.04
N HIS A 88 0.33 -11.51 -11.85
CA HIS A 88 -0.18 -10.91 -10.62
C HIS A 88 0.11 -11.79 -9.41
N LEU A 89 0.10 -11.24 -8.20
CA LEU A 89 0.35 -12.01 -6.96
C LEU A 89 -0.54 -13.26 -6.89
N ARG A 90 -1.84 -13.10 -7.13
CA ARG A 90 -2.77 -14.24 -7.14
C ARG A 90 -2.48 -15.29 -8.19
N ASP A 91 -1.89 -14.93 -9.33
CA ASP A 91 -1.46 -15.91 -10.36
C ASP A 91 -0.21 -16.70 -9.95
N ARG A 92 0.57 -16.17 -9.00
CA ARG A 92 1.79 -16.81 -8.49
C ARG A 92 1.54 -17.74 -7.31
N TYR A 93 0.49 -17.50 -6.55
CA TYR A 93 0.10 -18.20 -5.33
C TYR A 93 -1.30 -18.81 -5.47
N LEU A 94 -1.51 -19.61 -6.52
CA LEU A 94 -2.80 -20.26 -6.78
C LEU A 94 -3.19 -21.23 -5.66
N GLU A 95 -2.21 -21.84 -5.01
CA GLU A 95 -2.39 -22.74 -3.88
C GLU A 95 -2.97 -22.06 -2.64
N LEU A 96 -2.81 -20.74 -2.52
CA LEU A 96 -3.37 -19.93 -1.41
C LEU A 96 -4.78 -19.41 -1.68
N ILE A 97 -5.33 -19.66 -2.88
CA ILE A 97 -6.68 -19.22 -3.22
C ILE A 97 -7.69 -20.26 -2.74
N PRO A 98 -8.58 -19.92 -1.79
CA PRO A 98 -9.63 -20.83 -1.36
C PRO A 98 -10.59 -21.11 -2.52
N GLN A 99 -11.06 -22.36 -2.63
CA GLN A 99 -12.05 -22.73 -3.63
C GLN A 99 -13.43 -22.19 -3.22
N VAL A 100 -14.23 -21.82 -4.21
CA VAL A 100 -15.58 -21.33 -3.97
C VAL A 100 -16.42 -22.40 -3.26
N GLY A 101 -17.05 -22.03 -2.15
CA GLY A 101 -17.88 -22.92 -1.35
C GLY A 101 -17.13 -23.82 -0.36
N GLN A 102 -15.80 -23.72 -0.27
CA GLN A 102 -15.03 -24.36 0.80
C GLN A 102 -14.85 -23.43 2.00
N GLU A 103 -14.78 -24.02 3.18
CA GLU A 103 -14.39 -23.32 4.41
C GLU A 103 -12.97 -22.75 4.29
N ALA A 104 -12.67 -21.73 5.08
CA ALA A 104 -11.33 -21.16 5.19
C ALA A 104 -10.32 -22.26 5.59
N ARG A 105 -9.24 -22.42 4.80
CA ARG A 105 -8.18 -23.42 5.08
C ARG A 105 -7.22 -22.91 6.16
N SER A 106 -7.19 -21.61 6.34
CA SER A 106 -6.36 -20.91 7.31
C SER A 106 -7.21 -20.00 8.19
N PRO A 107 -6.85 -19.80 9.46
CA PRO A 107 -7.49 -18.78 10.29
C PRO A 107 -7.14 -17.36 9.84
N VAL A 108 -6.18 -17.21 8.92
CA VAL A 108 -5.65 -15.91 8.49
C VAL A 108 -5.87 -15.70 7.00
N ALA A 109 -6.52 -14.59 6.65
CA ALA A 109 -6.56 -14.08 5.28
C ALA A 109 -5.50 -12.99 5.07
N TYR A 110 -4.86 -12.99 3.91
CA TYR A 110 -4.05 -11.86 3.47
C TYR A 110 -4.86 -10.98 2.52
N PHE A 111 -5.18 -9.76 3.00
CA PHE A 111 -5.72 -8.71 2.15
C PHE A 111 -4.57 -7.98 1.46
N HIS A 112 -4.19 -8.43 0.27
CA HIS A 112 -3.06 -7.89 -0.49
C HIS A 112 -3.34 -6.51 -1.11
N GLY A 113 -4.62 -6.19 -1.37
CA GLY A 113 -4.99 -4.96 -2.06
C GLY A 113 -4.55 -4.93 -3.54
N CYS A 114 -4.76 -3.78 -4.19
CA CYS A 114 -4.43 -3.65 -5.62
C CYS A 114 -2.92 -3.50 -5.86
N ALA A 115 -2.20 -2.75 -5.02
CA ALA A 115 -0.77 -2.48 -5.24
C ALA A 115 0.07 -3.76 -5.19
N ALA A 116 -0.03 -4.55 -4.13
CA ALA A 116 0.72 -5.80 -4.00
C ALA A 116 0.32 -6.85 -5.04
N ASN A 117 -0.90 -6.78 -5.59
CA ASN A 117 -1.32 -7.70 -6.65
C ASN A 117 -0.77 -7.30 -8.02
N TYR A 118 -0.77 -6.01 -8.34
CA TYR A 118 -0.53 -5.54 -9.71
C TYR A 118 0.87 -4.99 -9.94
N PHE A 119 1.61 -4.63 -8.88
CA PHE A 119 2.99 -4.16 -9.01
C PHE A 119 3.98 -5.28 -8.76
N ASP A 120 5.07 -5.26 -9.52
CA ASP A 120 6.20 -6.20 -9.40
C ASP A 120 7.28 -5.57 -8.50
N ASP A 121 6.91 -5.31 -7.25
CA ASP A 121 7.79 -4.68 -6.25
C ASP A 121 8.12 -5.61 -5.06
N GLY A 122 7.64 -6.85 -5.08
CA GLY A 122 7.93 -7.87 -4.08
C GLY A 122 7.22 -7.69 -2.72
N VAL A 123 6.41 -6.64 -2.54
CA VAL A 123 5.74 -6.40 -1.24
C VAL A 123 4.79 -7.53 -0.87
N GLY A 124 4.01 -8.02 -1.84
CA GLY A 124 3.08 -9.13 -1.59
C GLY A 124 3.78 -10.41 -1.21
N ASP A 125 4.88 -10.73 -1.90
CA ASP A 125 5.72 -11.91 -1.61
C ASP A 125 6.34 -11.81 -0.22
N ALA A 126 6.84 -10.63 0.14
CA ALA A 126 7.42 -10.39 1.46
C ALA A 126 6.41 -10.60 2.59
N VAL A 127 5.17 -10.11 2.43
CA VAL A 127 4.13 -10.34 3.45
C VAL A 127 3.81 -11.83 3.60
N ILE A 128 3.67 -12.58 2.49
CA ILE A 128 3.42 -14.03 2.52
C ILE A 128 4.61 -14.75 3.18
N ALA A 129 5.86 -14.42 2.81
CA ALA A 129 7.06 -15.02 3.38
C ALA A 129 7.15 -14.77 4.90
N VAL A 130 6.86 -13.55 5.34
CA VAL A 130 6.82 -13.21 6.77
C VAL A 130 5.75 -14.04 7.49
N LEU A 131 4.53 -14.14 6.97
CA LEU A 131 3.47 -14.95 7.58
C LEU A 131 3.86 -16.43 7.68
N ARG A 132 4.45 -17.00 6.61
CA ARG A 132 4.97 -18.37 6.60
C ARG A 132 6.06 -18.60 7.65
N LYS A 133 6.95 -17.62 7.86
CA LYS A 133 7.96 -17.67 8.93
C LYS A 133 7.37 -17.71 10.32
N HIS A 134 6.16 -17.18 10.50
CA HIS A 134 5.39 -17.25 11.72
C HIS A 134 4.48 -18.50 11.81
N GLY A 135 4.69 -19.49 10.94
CA GLY A 135 3.94 -20.75 10.93
C GLY A 135 2.53 -20.63 10.37
N LEU A 136 2.24 -19.57 9.63
CA LEU A 136 0.92 -19.33 9.03
C LEU A 136 0.99 -19.45 7.52
N GLU A 137 0.09 -20.22 6.96
CA GLU A 137 -0.15 -20.28 5.51
C GLU A 137 -1.41 -19.45 5.23
N PRO A 138 -1.29 -18.18 4.77
CA PRO A 138 -2.45 -17.31 4.63
C PRO A 138 -3.30 -17.69 3.44
N ASP A 139 -4.62 -17.61 3.55
CA ASP A 139 -5.49 -17.65 2.39
C ASP A 139 -5.47 -16.31 1.64
N LEU A 140 -5.61 -16.38 0.29
CA LEU A 140 -5.80 -15.22 -0.59
C LEU A 140 -7.24 -15.22 -1.15
N PRO A 141 -8.27 -14.92 -0.32
CA PRO A 141 -9.66 -14.95 -0.77
C PRO A 141 -9.91 -13.93 -1.87
N MET A 142 -11.06 -14.03 -2.53
CA MET A 142 -11.48 -13.03 -3.51
C MET A 142 -11.58 -11.68 -2.83
N GLN A 143 -10.99 -10.64 -3.45
CA GLN A 143 -11.04 -9.29 -2.91
C GLN A 143 -11.11 -8.23 -4.02
N ARG A 144 -11.63 -7.10 -3.65
CA ARG A 144 -11.65 -5.87 -4.46
C ARG A 144 -10.70 -4.85 -3.82
N CYS A 145 -10.45 -3.75 -4.51
CA CYS A 145 -9.79 -2.60 -3.88
C CYS A 145 -10.50 -2.26 -2.57
N SER A 146 -9.75 -1.90 -1.52
CA SER A 146 -10.35 -1.49 -0.24
C SER A 146 -11.33 -0.32 -0.37
N GLY A 147 -11.20 0.50 -1.42
CA GLY A 147 -12.10 1.61 -1.70
C GLY A 147 -11.50 2.99 -1.50
N THR A 148 -10.36 3.13 -0.80
CA THR A 148 -9.74 4.42 -0.47
C THR A 148 -9.67 5.41 -1.65
N PRO A 149 -9.08 5.07 -2.82
CA PRO A 149 -9.04 6.01 -3.94
C PRO A 149 -10.43 6.29 -4.53
N ILE A 150 -11.31 5.30 -4.53
CA ILE A 150 -12.65 5.39 -5.11
C ILE A 150 -13.50 6.39 -4.31
N GLU A 151 -13.53 6.26 -2.99
CA GLU A 151 -14.24 7.16 -2.09
C GLU A 151 -13.64 8.57 -2.10
N THR A 152 -12.30 8.66 -2.11
CA THR A 152 -11.60 9.96 -2.17
C THR A 152 -11.96 10.79 -3.40
N TYR A 153 -12.40 10.15 -4.49
CA TYR A 153 -12.90 10.84 -5.68
C TYR A 153 -14.43 11.02 -5.71
N GLY A 154 -15.12 10.69 -4.62
CA GLY A 154 -16.57 10.88 -4.44
C GLY A 154 -17.44 9.73 -4.92
N HIS A 155 -16.85 8.60 -5.32
CA HIS A 155 -17.63 7.45 -5.82
C HIS A 155 -18.00 6.47 -4.70
N ARG A 156 -18.64 6.99 -3.64
CA ARG A 156 -19.00 6.22 -2.43
C ARG A 156 -19.80 4.95 -2.73
N THR A 157 -20.79 5.00 -3.62
CA THR A 157 -21.56 3.81 -4.02
C THR A 157 -20.69 2.72 -4.59
N LEU A 158 -19.77 3.06 -5.50
CA LEU A 158 -18.83 2.10 -6.09
C LEU A 158 -17.84 1.55 -5.05
N ALA A 159 -17.41 2.38 -4.09
CA ALA A 159 -16.58 1.92 -2.97
C ALA A 159 -17.34 0.90 -2.11
N LYS A 160 -18.62 1.14 -1.79
CA LYS A 160 -19.50 0.20 -1.07
C LYS A 160 -19.69 -1.12 -1.81
N GLU A 161 -19.88 -1.10 -3.13
CA GLU A 161 -19.98 -2.33 -3.95
C GLU A 161 -18.72 -3.21 -3.78
N GLY A 162 -17.53 -2.62 -3.87
CA GLY A 162 -16.27 -3.33 -3.62
C GLY A 162 -16.13 -3.82 -2.18
N ALA A 163 -16.53 -2.99 -1.23
CA ALA A 163 -16.49 -3.33 0.20
C ALA A 163 -17.42 -4.50 0.56
N ARG A 164 -18.62 -4.61 -0.04
CA ARG A 164 -19.52 -5.76 0.14
C ARG A 164 -18.86 -7.08 -0.26
N VAL A 165 -18.12 -7.10 -1.37
CA VAL A 165 -17.36 -8.28 -1.78
C VAL A 165 -16.30 -8.63 -0.74
N ASN A 166 -15.58 -7.62 -0.22
CA ASN A 166 -14.55 -7.82 0.79
C ASN A 166 -15.16 -8.31 2.12
N LEU A 167 -16.30 -7.75 2.55
CA LEU A 167 -17.02 -8.21 3.76
C LEU A 167 -17.39 -9.68 3.66
N ALA A 168 -17.99 -10.09 2.53
CA ALA A 168 -18.42 -11.47 2.32
C ALA A 168 -17.23 -12.44 2.29
N SER A 169 -16.16 -12.08 1.55
CA SER A 169 -15.02 -12.98 1.36
C SER A 169 -14.10 -13.08 2.58
N MET A 170 -14.14 -12.09 3.48
CA MET A 170 -13.33 -12.06 4.71
C MET A 170 -14.12 -12.50 5.97
N ALA A 171 -15.37 -12.93 5.83
CA ALA A 171 -16.25 -13.22 6.97
C ALA A 171 -15.75 -14.39 7.83
N GLY A 172 -15.21 -15.45 7.22
CA GLY A 172 -14.82 -16.70 7.88
C GLY A 172 -13.40 -16.71 8.50
N TYR A 173 -12.66 -15.59 8.48
CA TYR A 173 -11.29 -15.56 8.99
C TYR A 173 -11.21 -14.92 10.37
N ASP A 174 -10.38 -15.48 11.25
CA ASP A 174 -10.13 -14.93 12.60
C ASP A 174 -9.31 -13.65 12.53
N LYS A 175 -8.42 -13.54 11.53
CA LYS A 175 -7.55 -12.39 11.33
C LYS A 175 -7.42 -12.05 9.84
N VAL A 176 -7.41 -10.77 9.52
CA VAL A 176 -7.18 -10.25 8.17
C VAL A 176 -5.93 -9.39 8.19
N VAL A 177 -4.83 -9.93 7.67
CA VAL A 177 -3.54 -9.23 7.63
C VAL A 177 -3.44 -8.38 6.37
N THR A 178 -2.91 -7.18 6.49
CA THR A 178 -2.63 -6.29 5.35
C THR A 178 -1.17 -5.87 5.33
N GLY A 179 -0.62 -5.62 4.14
CA GLY A 179 0.68 -4.97 3.94
C GLY A 179 0.56 -3.53 3.44
N CYS A 180 -0.59 -2.90 3.52
CA CYS A 180 -0.82 -1.57 2.96
C CYS A 180 -1.53 -0.65 3.94
N ALA A 181 -0.89 0.44 4.34
CA ALA A 181 -1.45 1.42 5.27
C ALA A 181 -2.82 1.95 4.85
N SER A 182 -3.02 2.23 3.56
CA SER A 182 -4.30 2.73 3.05
C SER A 182 -5.40 1.67 3.10
N CYS A 183 -5.04 0.40 2.83
CA CYS A 183 -6.00 -0.69 2.96
C CYS A 183 -6.35 -0.96 4.42
N THR A 184 -5.36 -0.91 5.32
CA THR A 184 -5.60 -1.07 6.76
C THR A 184 -6.60 -0.04 7.27
N LEU A 185 -6.35 1.24 6.99
CA LEU A 185 -7.24 2.32 7.41
C LEU A 185 -8.64 2.12 6.84
N MET A 186 -8.77 1.91 5.54
CA MET A 186 -10.08 1.81 4.89
C MET A 186 -10.90 0.63 5.38
N LEU A 187 -10.26 -0.54 5.59
CA LEU A 187 -10.96 -1.71 6.14
C LEU A 187 -11.42 -1.47 7.59
N LYS A 188 -10.61 -0.75 8.39
CA LYS A 188 -11.00 -0.33 9.74
C LYS A 188 -12.10 0.75 9.72
N ASP A 189 -12.21 1.52 8.65
CA ASP A 189 -13.22 2.57 8.44
C ASP A 189 -14.53 2.08 7.76
N TYR A 190 -14.62 0.83 7.36
CA TYR A 190 -15.87 0.29 6.79
C TYR A 190 -17.11 0.50 7.67
N PRO A 191 -17.04 0.46 9.04
CA PRO A 191 -18.18 0.81 9.87
C PRO A 191 -18.74 2.21 9.60
N THR A 192 -17.89 3.20 9.34
CA THR A 192 -18.28 4.57 8.95
C THR A 192 -18.85 4.61 7.54
N LEU A 193 -18.23 3.88 6.59
CA LEU A 193 -18.71 3.78 5.22
C LEU A 193 -20.14 3.22 5.15
N PHE A 194 -20.49 2.26 6.02
CA PHE A 194 -21.80 1.61 6.10
C PHE A 194 -22.65 2.10 7.27
N ALA A 195 -22.38 3.29 7.79
CA ALA A 195 -23.17 3.83 8.91
C ALA A 195 -24.66 3.90 8.56
N GLY A 196 -25.51 3.26 9.39
CA GLY A 196 -26.95 3.18 9.19
C GLY A 196 -27.40 2.18 8.11
N GLU A 197 -26.51 1.40 7.52
CA GLU A 197 -26.82 0.37 6.52
C GLU A 197 -26.78 -1.05 7.12
N PRO A 198 -27.43 -2.05 6.49
CA PRO A 198 -27.45 -3.43 6.98
C PRO A 198 -26.07 -4.06 7.17
N GLU A 199 -25.08 -3.64 6.37
CA GLU A 199 -23.70 -4.14 6.42
C GLU A 199 -22.87 -3.61 7.59
N GLN A 200 -23.37 -2.64 8.36
CA GLN A 200 -22.61 -1.98 9.44
C GLN A 200 -22.09 -2.98 10.48
N ALA A 201 -22.90 -3.95 10.88
CA ALA A 201 -22.47 -4.97 11.84
C ALA A 201 -21.36 -5.86 11.31
N ALA A 202 -21.43 -6.30 10.04
CA ALA A 202 -20.38 -7.06 9.36
C ALA A 202 -19.11 -6.23 9.21
N ALA A 203 -19.24 -4.95 8.91
CA ALA A 203 -18.12 -4.01 8.81
C ALA A 203 -17.40 -3.83 10.16
N GLN A 204 -18.14 -3.71 11.27
CA GLN A 204 -17.60 -3.66 12.62
C GLN A 204 -16.84 -4.96 12.98
N ALA A 205 -17.43 -6.12 12.63
CA ALA A 205 -16.81 -7.41 12.86
C ALA A 205 -15.51 -7.57 12.06
N LEU A 206 -15.46 -7.12 10.80
CA LEU A 206 -14.23 -7.13 10.00
C LEU A 206 -13.19 -6.17 10.57
N ALA A 207 -13.55 -4.93 10.88
CA ALA A 207 -12.62 -3.88 11.36
C ALA A 207 -11.83 -4.33 12.59
N LYS A 208 -12.45 -5.10 13.50
CA LYS A 208 -11.80 -5.67 14.71
C LYS A 208 -10.74 -6.74 14.39
N ARG A 209 -10.85 -7.41 13.23
CA ARG A 209 -9.96 -8.50 12.81
C ARG A 209 -8.85 -8.04 11.87
N VAL A 210 -8.95 -6.80 11.37
CA VAL A 210 -7.92 -6.21 10.48
C VAL A 210 -6.69 -5.84 11.29
N THR A 211 -5.54 -6.35 10.88
CA THR A 211 -4.24 -6.02 11.47
C THR A 211 -3.23 -5.71 10.35
N HIS A 212 -2.39 -4.71 10.55
CA HIS A 212 -1.27 -4.46 9.65
C HIS A 212 -0.13 -5.45 9.93
N ILE A 213 0.67 -5.81 8.92
CA ILE A 213 1.78 -6.76 9.08
C ILE A 213 2.75 -6.34 10.20
N SER A 214 2.95 -5.04 10.42
CA SER A 214 3.79 -4.55 11.52
C SER A 214 3.16 -4.79 12.89
N GLU A 215 1.84 -4.65 13.05
CA GLU A 215 1.15 -5.02 14.29
C GLU A 215 1.26 -6.53 14.54
N PHE A 216 1.04 -7.32 13.47
CA PHE A 216 1.11 -8.77 13.54
C PHE A 216 2.50 -9.23 14.01
N VAL A 217 3.58 -8.74 13.40
CA VAL A 217 4.96 -9.12 13.74
C VAL A 217 5.34 -8.64 15.13
N SER A 218 4.94 -7.44 15.55
CA SER A 218 5.26 -6.90 16.88
C SER A 218 4.64 -7.71 18.02
N GLN A 219 3.46 -8.30 17.77
CA GLN A 219 2.73 -9.14 18.74
C GLN A 219 3.16 -10.61 18.72
N SER A 220 3.94 -11.02 17.72
CA SER A 220 4.37 -12.41 17.58
C SER A 220 5.56 -12.74 18.46
N PRO A 221 5.63 -13.95 19.04
CA PRO A 221 6.80 -14.43 19.76
C PRO A 221 7.97 -14.77 18.84
N VAL A 222 7.70 -14.97 17.53
CA VAL A 222 8.75 -15.30 16.55
C VAL A 222 9.58 -14.06 16.25
N LYS A 223 10.88 -14.14 16.52
CA LYS A 223 11.86 -13.10 16.22
C LYS A 223 12.89 -13.66 15.23
N PRO A 224 13.46 -12.84 14.32
CA PRO A 224 14.62 -13.28 13.56
C PRO A 224 15.76 -13.62 14.53
N ALA A 225 16.47 -14.73 14.26
CA ALA A 225 17.65 -15.05 15.05
C ALA A 225 18.65 -13.89 14.97
N MET A 226 19.32 -13.59 16.09
CA MET A 226 20.33 -12.53 16.12
C MET A 226 21.46 -12.89 15.16
N ALA A 227 21.60 -12.17 14.06
CA ALA A 227 22.79 -12.25 13.22
C ALA A 227 24.03 -11.86 14.03
N SER A 228 25.18 -12.51 13.78
CA SER A 228 26.43 -12.16 14.48
C SER A 228 26.72 -10.68 14.33
N GLN A 229 27.19 -10.02 15.40
CA GLN A 229 27.37 -8.57 15.51
C GLN A 229 28.44 -7.97 14.58
N GLN A 230 29.05 -8.73 13.69
CA GLN A 230 30.24 -8.34 12.94
C GLN A 230 30.00 -7.77 11.53
N ALA A 231 28.76 -7.76 11.03
CA ALA A 231 28.48 -7.17 9.71
C ALA A 231 28.22 -5.65 9.83
N THR A 232 28.76 -4.87 8.89
CA THR A 232 28.41 -3.45 8.73
C THR A 232 26.90 -3.33 8.58
N LYS A 233 26.26 -2.62 9.52
CA LYS A 233 24.81 -2.48 9.53
C LYS A 233 24.39 -1.40 8.52
N CYS A 234 23.43 -1.75 7.67
CA CYS A 234 22.79 -0.78 6.79
C CYS A 234 21.90 0.17 7.59
N LYS A 235 22.08 1.48 7.43
CA LYS A 235 21.28 2.49 8.12
C LYS A 235 19.88 2.60 7.51
N VAL A 236 18.85 2.38 8.31
CA VAL A 236 17.45 2.44 7.90
C VAL A 236 16.69 3.50 8.67
N ALA A 237 16.01 4.41 7.95
CA ALA A 237 15.04 5.34 8.52
C ALA A 237 13.61 4.93 8.18
N TYR A 238 12.64 5.38 8.97
CA TYR A 238 11.23 5.07 8.75
C TYR A 238 10.41 6.30 8.34
N HIS A 239 9.76 6.23 7.17
CA HIS A 239 8.69 7.18 6.82
C HIS A 239 7.35 6.68 7.32
N SER A 240 6.82 7.35 8.33
CA SER A 240 5.53 7.01 8.96
C SER A 240 4.36 7.47 8.09
N SER A 241 3.67 6.50 7.48
CA SER A 241 2.50 6.77 6.63
C SER A 241 1.35 7.38 7.45
N CYS A 242 0.74 8.45 6.94
CA CYS A 242 -0.40 9.09 7.59
C CYS A 242 -1.60 8.14 7.77
N HIS A 243 -1.88 7.28 6.78
CA HIS A 243 -2.96 6.30 6.88
C HIS A 243 -2.69 5.23 7.94
N LEU A 244 -1.43 4.80 8.11
CA LEU A 244 -1.11 3.81 9.13
C LEU A 244 -1.24 4.40 10.52
N ARG A 245 -0.80 5.66 10.73
CA ARG A 245 -1.00 6.37 11.99
C ARG A 245 -2.48 6.58 12.30
N ALA A 246 -3.28 6.97 11.32
CA ALA A 246 -4.73 7.10 11.49
C ALA A 246 -5.40 5.76 11.83
N ALA A 247 -4.85 4.64 11.35
CA ALA A 247 -5.28 3.29 11.72
C ALA A 247 -4.80 2.83 13.12
N GLY A 248 -4.06 3.68 13.86
CA GLY A 248 -3.57 3.42 15.22
C GLY A 248 -2.20 2.73 15.29
N VAL A 249 -1.55 2.43 14.15
CA VAL A 249 -0.25 1.75 14.09
C VAL A 249 0.86 2.79 13.96
N THR A 250 1.58 3.06 15.04
CA THR A 250 2.55 4.16 15.12
C THR A 250 3.93 3.74 15.60
N LYS A 251 3.99 2.88 16.61
CA LYS A 251 5.22 2.46 17.30
C LYS A 251 5.80 1.17 16.70
N GLU A 252 4.93 0.29 16.22
CA GLU A 252 5.26 -1.07 15.82
C GLU A 252 6.32 -1.12 14.69
N PRO A 253 6.19 -0.33 13.59
CA PRO A 253 7.21 -0.35 12.55
C PRO A 253 8.59 0.12 13.03
N ARG A 254 8.63 1.15 13.90
CA ARG A 254 9.87 1.67 14.47
C ARG A 254 10.53 0.65 15.40
N ALA A 255 9.74 0.04 16.28
CA ALA A 255 10.24 -0.99 17.20
C ALA A 255 10.80 -2.20 16.45
N ILE A 256 10.09 -2.66 15.41
CA ILE A 256 10.59 -3.74 14.55
C ILE A 256 11.93 -3.36 13.91
N LEU A 257 12.04 -2.19 13.29
CA LEU A 257 13.25 -1.76 12.60
C LEU A 257 14.43 -1.57 13.55
N ALA A 258 14.18 -1.13 14.80
CA ALA A 258 15.19 -0.99 15.82
C ALA A 258 15.75 -2.34 16.29
N ASP A 259 14.92 -3.39 16.30
CA ASP A 259 15.30 -4.74 16.70
C ASP A 259 15.75 -5.63 15.51
N LEU A 260 15.74 -5.11 14.28
CA LEU A 260 15.95 -5.93 13.07
C LEU A 260 17.44 -6.23 12.85
N PRO A 261 17.88 -7.51 12.86
CA PRO A 261 19.27 -7.87 12.63
C PRO A 261 19.78 -7.40 11.25
N GLY A 262 21.02 -6.93 11.19
CA GLY A 262 21.66 -6.44 9.97
C GLY A 262 21.35 -4.98 9.63
N PHE A 263 20.48 -4.33 10.39
CA PHE A 263 20.12 -2.94 10.21
C PHE A 263 20.43 -2.09 11.44
N GLU A 264 20.72 -0.82 11.22
CA GLU A 264 20.83 0.23 12.24
C GLU A 264 19.69 1.21 12.02
N TYR A 265 18.71 1.21 12.94
CA TYR A 265 17.63 2.18 12.86
C TYR A 265 18.11 3.58 13.23
N VAL A 266 17.86 4.53 12.34
CA VAL A 266 18.13 5.96 12.57
C VAL A 266 16.81 6.74 12.43
N GLU A 267 16.48 7.56 13.43
CA GLU A 267 15.31 8.42 13.32
C GLU A 267 15.61 9.61 12.39
N MET A 268 14.75 9.82 11.39
CA MET A 268 14.89 10.99 10.52
C MET A 268 14.02 12.14 11.00
N PRO A 269 14.47 13.39 10.85
CA PRO A 269 13.61 14.54 11.11
C PRO A 269 12.32 14.48 10.32
N ASP A 270 11.22 14.94 10.92
CA ASP A 270 9.92 15.00 10.23
C ASP A 270 9.44 13.63 9.67
N ALA A 271 9.82 12.51 10.33
CA ALA A 271 9.43 11.16 9.90
C ALA A 271 7.91 11.03 9.67
N ASP A 272 7.12 11.72 10.48
CA ASP A 272 5.65 11.69 10.48
C ASP A 272 5.01 12.68 9.48
N ARG A 273 5.77 13.55 8.83
CA ARG A 273 5.23 14.46 7.82
C ARG A 273 4.98 13.73 6.51
N CYS A 274 3.88 14.10 5.84
CA CYS A 274 3.53 13.55 4.53
C CYS A 274 4.66 13.76 3.51
N ALA A 275 4.92 12.75 2.68
CA ALA A 275 5.85 12.85 1.56
C ALA A 275 5.25 13.54 0.32
N GLY A 276 3.98 13.95 0.34
CA GLY A 276 3.32 14.65 -0.76
C GLY A 276 2.63 13.76 -1.79
N GLY A 277 2.63 12.43 -1.61
CA GLY A 277 1.96 11.51 -2.54
C GLY A 277 0.45 11.58 -2.50
N ALA A 278 -0.13 11.62 -1.29
CA ALA A 278 -1.56 11.71 -1.01
C ALA A 278 -2.44 10.95 -2.03
N GLY A 279 -2.12 9.68 -2.23
CA GLY A 279 -2.72 8.84 -3.28
C GLY A 279 -2.34 9.33 -4.67
N THR A 280 -3.23 10.06 -5.33
CA THR A 280 -3.04 10.57 -6.69
C THR A 280 -2.63 12.03 -6.76
N TYR A 281 -2.34 12.68 -5.63
CA TYR A 281 -1.94 14.09 -5.61
C TYR A 281 -0.66 14.34 -6.41
N LEU A 282 0.27 13.38 -6.37
CA LEU A 282 1.49 13.37 -7.19
C LEU A 282 1.22 13.44 -8.71
N VAL A 283 0.00 13.12 -9.16
CA VAL A 283 -0.45 13.26 -10.55
C VAL A 283 -1.29 14.51 -10.72
N LYS A 284 -2.12 14.87 -9.74
CA LYS A 284 -3.00 16.05 -9.81
C LYS A 284 -2.23 17.36 -9.76
N ASP A 285 -1.22 17.43 -8.92
CA ASP A 285 -0.35 18.61 -8.75
C ASP A 285 1.08 18.15 -8.48
N PHE A 286 1.75 17.74 -9.55
CA PHE A 286 3.10 17.18 -9.48
C PHE A 286 4.09 18.17 -8.89
N GLU A 287 4.03 19.45 -9.26
CA GLU A 287 5.00 20.45 -8.82
C GLU A 287 4.91 20.70 -7.31
N THR A 288 3.69 20.88 -6.78
CA THR A 288 3.50 21.03 -5.34
C THR A 288 3.86 19.76 -4.59
N SER A 289 3.53 18.58 -5.14
CA SER A 289 3.93 17.29 -4.60
C SER A 289 5.46 17.17 -4.48
N GLN A 290 6.22 17.63 -5.50
CA GLN A 290 7.69 17.63 -5.47
C GLN A 290 8.26 18.62 -4.44
N ARG A 291 7.67 19.80 -4.26
CA ARG A 291 8.07 20.75 -3.19
C ARG A 291 7.87 20.13 -1.79
N ILE A 292 6.82 19.34 -1.60
CA ILE A 292 6.57 18.65 -0.32
C ILE A 292 7.61 17.56 -0.08
N VAL A 293 7.91 16.71 -1.09
CA VAL A 293 8.85 15.60 -0.92
C VAL A 293 10.30 16.07 -0.77
N GLU A 294 10.64 17.24 -1.29
CA GLU A 294 11.97 17.83 -1.14
C GLU A 294 12.37 18.01 0.34
N ARG A 295 11.42 18.38 1.20
CA ARG A 295 11.65 18.42 2.65
C ARG A 295 11.97 17.02 3.19
N LYS A 296 11.25 15.99 2.71
CA LYS A 296 11.50 14.60 3.10
C LYS A 296 12.88 14.12 2.63
N ARG A 297 13.29 14.51 1.41
CA ARG A 297 14.61 14.20 0.89
C ARG A 297 15.73 14.75 1.80
N ARG A 298 15.62 16.03 2.19
CA ARG A 298 16.57 16.64 3.14
C ARG A 298 16.60 15.93 4.49
N ALA A 299 15.43 15.51 5.01
CA ALA A 299 15.37 14.77 6.28
C ALA A 299 16.06 13.40 6.17
N VAL A 300 15.93 12.72 5.04
CA VAL A 300 16.64 11.46 4.76
C VAL A 300 18.16 11.68 4.69
N GLU A 301 18.60 12.70 3.95
CA GLU A 301 20.02 13.04 3.85
C GLU A 301 20.61 13.40 5.22
N GLN A 302 19.91 14.17 6.04
CA GLN A 302 20.34 14.52 7.40
C GLN A 302 20.44 13.30 8.32
N SER A 303 19.60 12.29 8.15
CA SER A 303 19.65 11.08 8.96
C SER A 303 20.82 10.15 8.58
N GLY A 304 21.40 10.33 7.39
CA GLY A 304 22.42 9.43 6.85
C GLY A 304 21.88 8.03 6.52
N ALA A 305 20.57 7.87 6.38
CA ALA A 305 19.95 6.59 6.06
C ALA A 305 20.25 6.17 4.61
N GLU A 306 20.64 4.93 4.43
CA GLU A 306 20.84 4.27 3.13
C GLU A 306 19.53 3.69 2.59
N VAL A 307 18.63 3.33 3.51
CA VAL A 307 17.29 2.80 3.20
C VAL A 307 16.21 3.61 3.90
N VAL A 308 15.15 3.94 3.19
CA VAL A 308 13.92 4.48 3.78
C VAL A 308 12.82 3.42 3.74
N ALA A 309 12.45 2.93 4.92
CA ALA A 309 11.36 2.01 5.09
C ALA A 309 10.01 2.76 5.14
N THR A 310 8.96 2.17 4.58
CA THR A 310 7.58 2.63 4.76
C THR A 310 6.60 1.45 4.66
N SER A 311 5.39 1.63 5.14
CA SER A 311 4.34 0.60 5.13
C SER A 311 3.20 0.92 4.15
N CYS A 312 3.47 1.75 3.14
CA CYS A 312 2.44 2.20 2.19
C CYS A 312 2.99 2.23 0.76
N PRO A 313 2.44 1.41 -0.17
CA PRO A 313 2.86 1.42 -1.57
C PRO A 313 2.75 2.80 -2.23
N ALA A 314 1.74 3.61 -1.90
CA ALA A 314 1.63 4.97 -2.42
C ALA A 314 2.77 5.87 -1.92
N CYS A 315 3.20 5.72 -0.65
CA CYS A 315 4.37 6.43 -0.14
C CYS A 315 5.66 5.93 -0.80
N MET A 316 5.78 4.63 -1.09
CA MET A 316 6.94 4.09 -1.83
C MET A 316 7.09 4.75 -3.21
N ILE A 317 6.00 4.89 -3.97
CA ILE A 317 6.01 5.56 -5.29
C ILE A 317 6.50 7.00 -5.14
N GLN A 318 5.94 7.73 -4.18
CA GLN A 318 6.29 9.13 -3.95
C GLN A 318 7.74 9.31 -3.48
N LEU A 319 8.20 8.48 -2.55
CA LEU A 319 9.58 8.52 -2.06
C LEU A 319 10.57 8.15 -3.17
N ARG A 320 10.31 7.10 -3.96
CA ARG A 320 11.13 6.74 -5.12
C ARG A 320 11.22 7.87 -6.14
N THR A 321 10.10 8.60 -6.35
CA THR A 321 10.06 9.75 -7.24
C THR A 321 10.85 10.93 -6.69
N GLY A 322 10.74 11.25 -5.40
CA GLY A 322 11.27 12.48 -4.82
C GLY A 322 12.64 12.37 -4.20
N LEU A 323 13.11 11.17 -3.83
CA LEU A 323 14.45 11.00 -3.25
C LEU A 323 15.56 10.99 -4.28
N HIS A 324 15.25 10.83 -5.58
CA HIS A 324 16.24 10.86 -6.68
C HIS A 324 17.46 9.95 -6.46
N GLY A 325 17.27 8.80 -5.77
CA GLY A 325 18.34 7.86 -5.48
C GLY A 325 19.17 8.18 -4.23
N ALA A 326 18.82 9.20 -3.43
CA ALA A 326 19.50 9.52 -2.18
C ALA A 326 19.45 8.37 -1.14
N ALA A 327 18.43 7.54 -1.19
CA ALA A 327 18.29 6.32 -0.41
C ALA A 327 17.42 5.30 -1.17
N GLU A 328 17.61 4.01 -0.89
CA GLU A 328 16.73 2.96 -1.38
C GLU A 328 15.39 3.02 -0.63
N VAL A 329 14.27 2.75 -1.34
CA VAL A 329 12.93 2.75 -0.71
C VAL A 329 12.39 1.33 -0.66
N LYS A 330 12.20 0.81 0.56
CA LYS A 330 11.69 -0.54 0.81
C LYS A 330 10.42 -0.53 1.65
N HIS A 331 9.63 -1.59 1.51
CA HIS A 331 8.53 -1.85 2.43
C HIS A 331 9.06 -2.50 3.71
N VAL A 332 8.45 -2.19 4.86
CA VAL A 332 8.85 -2.80 6.15
C VAL A 332 8.85 -4.33 6.09
N ALA A 333 7.85 -4.95 5.42
CA ALA A 333 7.80 -6.40 5.26
C ALA A 333 8.99 -6.97 4.47
N GLN A 334 9.56 -6.22 3.52
CA GLN A 334 10.75 -6.65 2.76
C GLN A 334 11.99 -6.70 3.65
N LEU A 335 12.17 -5.70 4.52
CA LEU A 335 13.28 -5.69 5.47
C LEU A 335 13.16 -6.82 6.51
N ILE A 336 11.94 -7.11 6.96
CA ILE A 336 11.67 -8.25 7.85
C ILE A 336 12.03 -9.56 7.15
N GLN A 337 11.59 -9.74 5.90
CA GLN A 337 11.93 -10.93 5.10
C GLN A 337 13.45 -11.07 4.92
N GLU A 338 14.15 -10.00 4.54
CA GLU A 338 15.60 -9.98 4.36
C GLU A 338 16.33 -10.41 5.63
N ALA A 339 15.89 -9.95 6.80
CA ALA A 339 16.46 -10.34 8.08
C ALA A 339 16.25 -11.82 8.41
N TYR A 340 15.06 -12.38 8.15
CA TYR A 340 14.79 -13.80 8.31
C TYR A 340 15.64 -14.66 7.37
N GLU A 341 15.75 -14.27 6.10
CA GLU A 341 16.58 -14.98 5.12
C GLU A 341 18.07 -14.94 5.45
N ALA A 342 18.54 -13.81 5.99
CA ALA A 342 19.93 -13.69 6.46
C ALA A 342 20.20 -14.61 7.65
N ALA A 343 19.30 -14.70 8.61
CA ALA A 343 19.39 -15.61 9.74
C ALA A 343 19.40 -17.09 9.31
N ASP A 344 18.54 -17.48 8.36
CA ASP A 344 18.50 -18.84 7.81
C ASP A 344 19.80 -19.25 7.09
N ARG A 345 20.45 -18.31 6.41
CA ARG A 345 21.75 -18.58 5.76
C ARG A 345 22.90 -18.80 6.75
N GLN A 346 22.81 -18.24 7.96
CA GLN A 346 23.84 -18.42 9.01
C GLN A 346 23.67 -19.72 9.79
N THR A 347 22.49 -20.33 9.76
CA THR A 347 22.17 -21.58 10.46
C THR A 347 22.39 -22.82 9.58
N ARG A 348 22.68 -22.65 8.30
CA ARG A 348 23.08 -23.71 7.35
C ARG A 348 24.57 -23.80 7.19
#